data_4f5a2d349f55919673932d7366f78f54
#
_entry.id   4f5a2d349f55919673932d7366f78f54
#
_cell.length_a   1.000
_cell.length_b   1.000
_cell.length_c   1.000
_cell.angle_alpha   90.00
_cell.angle_beta   90.00
_cell.angle_gamma   90.00
#
_symmetry.space_group_name_H-M   'P 1'
#
loop_
_entity.id
_entity.type
_entity.pdbx_description
1 polymer ?
#
loop_
_entity_poly.entity_id
_entity_poly.type
_entity_poly.pdbx_seq_one_letter_code
_entity_poly.pdbx_strand_id
1 'polypeptide(L)'
;MDALTVAPVPPGRVKLPDRRHAVVIGSGFGGLAAAIRLGARGYRVTVLERLGAPGGRAAVHRQDGFTFDAGPTIITAPYLLEELWTLCGRRMADDVELRRIDPFYRIRFDDGTVFNATADYDAMRAEVARIEPDDVPGFERFIRESKRIYEVAFHQLGDQPFHKVATLLRAAPDLLRLGGHRTVYAKVSKYFRNETLRIAFSFHPLLIGGNPFTTTAYFCLVGHLERLHGVHYAMGGTGAIVAGLVRLIEDQGGTLRLNAEVEQITVENGRATGLRLAGGERIAADIVVSNADVAWTYTKLLSEHKRRRWTDRRLARARYSMGLVVWYFGTNRRFEDVYQHTMVLGPRYEGLLQDIFHRKVLTPDFSMYLHRPSANDPSLAPPGCDAFYVLAPVPNLASGTDWSTEAEPYRQRMQQRLEETVMPGLGECIVTSRMLTPQNFRDRLLSVNGAAFSLEPQLFQSAWFRPHNISEEVEGLFLVGAGTHPGAGVPGVVSSARVLDQVVPDPAMLRATAR
;
A
#
# COMPACT_ATOMS: atom_id res chain seq x y z
N MET A 1 -12.84 20.19 -19.73
CA MET A 1 -12.44 18.77 -19.60
C MET A 1 -11.50 18.46 -20.73
N ASP A 2 -10.27 18.94 -20.63
CA ASP A 2 -9.28 18.66 -21.66
C ASP A 2 -8.41 17.52 -21.18
N ALA A 3 -8.61 16.37 -21.79
CA ALA A 3 -7.74 15.22 -21.66
C ALA A 3 -6.36 15.63 -22.19
N LEU A 4 -5.35 15.63 -21.33
CA LEU A 4 -3.97 15.68 -21.78
C LEU A 4 -3.69 14.41 -22.60
N THR A 5 -3.86 14.53 -23.91
CA THR A 5 -3.46 13.54 -24.89
C THR A 5 -1.94 13.51 -24.92
N VAL A 6 -1.35 12.59 -24.16
CA VAL A 6 0.04 12.18 -24.38
C VAL A 6 0.04 11.40 -25.68
N ALA A 7 0.62 11.99 -26.74
CA ALA A 7 0.76 11.31 -28.01
C ALA A 7 1.58 10.02 -27.84
N PRO A 8 1.15 8.88 -28.41
CA PRO A 8 1.92 7.66 -28.38
C PRO A 8 3.23 7.88 -29.14
N VAL A 9 4.36 7.65 -28.45
CA VAL A 9 5.68 7.61 -29.10
C VAL A 9 5.70 6.41 -30.04
N PRO A 10 5.97 6.58 -31.34
CA PRO A 10 6.02 5.45 -32.26
C PRO A 10 7.16 4.51 -31.85
N PRO A 11 7.02 3.18 -32.01
CA PRO A 11 8.04 2.21 -31.67
C PRO A 11 9.20 2.25 -32.67
N GLY A 12 10.06 3.28 -32.55
CA GLY A 12 11.36 3.29 -33.18
C GLY A 12 12.30 2.43 -32.35
N ARG A 13 12.70 1.26 -32.85
CA ARG A 13 13.73 0.40 -32.26
C ARG A 13 15.06 1.17 -32.22
N VAL A 14 15.28 1.96 -31.15
CA VAL A 14 16.62 2.45 -30.82
C VAL A 14 17.47 1.24 -30.45
N LYS A 15 18.65 1.11 -31.06
CA LYS A 15 19.60 0.03 -30.75
C LYS A 15 19.87 0.00 -29.25
N LEU A 16 19.63 -1.16 -28.59
CA LEU A 16 19.72 -1.37 -27.14
C LEU A 16 21.00 -0.87 -26.43
N PRO A 17 22.20 -0.80 -27.07
CA PRO A 17 23.44 -0.34 -26.41
C PRO A 17 23.45 1.14 -26.03
N ASP A 18 22.66 2.00 -26.66
CA ASP A 18 22.71 3.45 -26.46
C ASP A 18 21.71 3.97 -25.42
N ARG A 19 20.84 3.10 -24.87
CA ARG A 19 19.85 3.51 -23.86
C ARG A 19 20.52 3.70 -22.50
N ARG A 20 20.19 4.81 -21.83
CA ARG A 20 20.58 5.05 -20.43
C ARG A 20 20.03 3.96 -19.52
N HIS A 21 20.84 3.52 -18.56
CA HIS A 21 20.51 2.42 -17.68
C HIS A 21 19.87 2.95 -16.39
N ALA A 22 18.64 2.56 -16.14
CA ALA A 22 17.95 2.75 -14.88
C ALA A 22 17.90 1.42 -14.11
N VAL A 23 18.33 1.42 -12.86
CA VAL A 23 18.21 0.25 -11.98
C VAL A 23 17.20 0.53 -10.89
N VAL A 24 16.24 -0.39 -10.72
CA VAL A 24 15.17 -0.30 -9.71
C VAL A 24 15.39 -1.36 -8.64
N ILE A 25 15.45 -0.95 -7.38
CA ILE A 25 15.62 -1.82 -6.21
C ILE A 25 14.25 -2.20 -5.67
N GLY A 26 13.89 -3.47 -5.74
CA GLY A 26 12.65 -4.06 -5.23
C GLY A 26 11.49 -4.03 -6.22
N SER A 27 10.85 -5.19 -6.38
CA SER A 27 9.75 -5.46 -7.32
C SER A 27 8.35 -5.38 -6.69
N GLY A 28 8.14 -4.57 -5.64
CA GLY A 28 6.80 -4.21 -5.18
C GLY A 28 6.10 -3.28 -6.17
N PHE A 29 4.81 -3.02 -6.02
CA PHE A 29 4.01 -2.22 -6.97
C PHE A 29 4.65 -0.87 -7.34
N GLY A 30 5.25 -0.15 -6.38
CA GLY A 30 5.92 1.13 -6.67
C GLY A 30 7.14 0.95 -7.58
N GLY A 31 7.95 -0.10 -7.36
CA GLY A 31 9.13 -0.41 -8.18
C GLY A 31 8.75 -0.89 -9.57
N LEU A 32 7.75 -1.78 -9.68
CA LEU A 32 7.25 -2.25 -10.98
C LEU A 32 6.64 -1.09 -11.78
N ALA A 33 5.83 -0.24 -11.16
CA ALA A 33 5.26 0.94 -11.81
C ALA A 33 6.36 1.93 -12.27
N ALA A 34 7.38 2.15 -11.45
CA ALA A 34 8.53 2.99 -11.82
C ALA A 34 9.31 2.38 -13.00
N ALA A 35 9.54 1.08 -13.00
CA ALA A 35 10.22 0.37 -14.07
C ALA A 35 9.50 0.51 -15.42
N ILE A 36 8.16 0.33 -15.42
CA ILE A 36 7.32 0.49 -16.62
C ILE A 36 7.40 1.92 -17.16
N ARG A 37 7.27 2.94 -16.30
CA ARG A 37 7.35 4.35 -16.70
C ARG A 37 8.72 4.72 -17.27
N LEU A 38 9.79 4.25 -16.62
CA LEU A 38 11.15 4.47 -17.11
C LEU A 38 11.39 3.80 -18.47
N GLY A 39 10.90 2.56 -18.65
CA GLY A 39 10.95 1.86 -19.93
C GLY A 39 10.20 2.61 -21.04
N ALA A 40 8.98 3.11 -20.73
CA ALA A 40 8.18 3.92 -21.66
C ALA A 40 8.89 5.24 -22.05
N ARG A 41 9.72 5.80 -21.18
CA ARG A 41 10.57 6.98 -21.47
C ARG A 41 11.86 6.65 -22.21
N GLY A 42 12.13 5.38 -22.51
CA GLY A 42 13.29 4.95 -23.30
C GLY A 42 14.52 4.55 -22.49
N TYR A 43 14.44 4.43 -21.17
CA TYR A 43 15.51 3.83 -20.38
C TYR A 43 15.61 2.33 -20.67
N ARG A 44 16.83 1.77 -20.58
CA ARG A 44 17.04 0.35 -20.36
C ARG A 44 16.85 0.09 -18.88
N VAL A 45 15.92 -0.77 -18.50
CA VAL A 45 15.53 -0.98 -17.10
C VAL A 45 15.97 -2.36 -16.60
N THR A 46 16.56 -2.39 -15.41
CA THR A 46 16.81 -3.63 -14.65
C THR A 46 16.15 -3.49 -13.28
N VAL A 47 15.24 -4.40 -12.95
CA VAL A 47 14.65 -4.51 -11.61
C VAL A 47 15.38 -5.59 -10.83
N LEU A 48 15.81 -5.30 -9.62
CA LEU A 48 16.52 -6.22 -8.72
C LEU A 48 15.62 -6.54 -7.54
N GLU A 49 15.30 -7.81 -7.37
CA GLU A 49 14.48 -8.32 -6.26
C GLU A 49 15.28 -9.33 -5.43
N ARG A 50 15.34 -9.13 -4.12
CA ARG A 50 16.06 -10.03 -3.22
C ARG A 50 15.39 -11.39 -3.03
N LEU A 51 14.07 -11.44 -3.18
CA LEU A 51 13.28 -12.66 -3.00
C LEU A 51 13.22 -13.48 -4.30
N GLY A 52 12.81 -14.73 -4.18
CA GLY A 52 12.61 -15.64 -5.32
C GLY A 52 11.31 -15.42 -6.08
N ALA A 53 10.53 -14.37 -5.74
CA ALA A 53 9.29 -14.01 -6.44
C ALA A 53 9.08 -12.49 -6.37
N PRO A 54 8.48 -11.88 -7.43
CA PRO A 54 8.14 -10.47 -7.44
C PRO A 54 6.91 -10.15 -6.60
N GLY A 55 6.66 -8.85 -6.39
CA GLY A 55 5.44 -8.34 -5.76
C GLY A 55 5.64 -7.78 -4.35
N GLY A 56 6.68 -8.18 -3.63
CA GLY A 56 6.92 -7.71 -2.27
C GLY A 56 5.73 -8.00 -1.35
N ARG A 57 5.01 -6.95 -0.88
CA ARG A 57 3.77 -7.10 -0.08
C ARG A 57 2.60 -7.65 -0.88
N ALA A 58 2.63 -7.58 -2.21
CA ALA A 58 1.64 -8.17 -3.13
C ALA A 58 2.05 -9.56 -3.65
N ALA A 59 3.01 -10.22 -2.99
CA ALA A 59 3.39 -11.60 -3.29
C ALA A 59 2.22 -12.56 -3.04
N VAL A 60 2.36 -13.78 -3.55
CA VAL A 60 1.37 -14.84 -3.41
C VAL A 60 2.00 -16.03 -2.70
N HIS A 61 1.25 -16.65 -1.80
CA HIS A 61 1.63 -17.91 -1.15
C HIS A 61 0.75 -19.05 -1.68
N ARG A 62 1.39 -20.14 -2.11
CA ARG A 62 0.70 -21.37 -2.51
C ARG A 62 1.07 -22.48 -1.53
N GLN A 63 0.04 -23.15 -1.01
CA GLN A 63 0.21 -24.21 -0.02
C GLN A 63 -0.99 -25.16 -0.08
N ASP A 64 -0.76 -26.46 -0.19
CA ASP A 64 -1.77 -27.53 -0.11
C ASP A 64 -2.98 -27.32 -1.07
N GLY A 65 -2.73 -26.82 -2.29
CA GLY A 65 -3.75 -26.52 -3.29
C GLY A 65 -4.45 -25.18 -3.12
N PHE A 66 -4.15 -24.42 -2.07
CA PHE A 66 -4.66 -23.07 -1.84
C PHE A 66 -3.71 -22.00 -2.34
N THR A 67 -4.30 -20.88 -2.78
CA THR A 67 -3.58 -19.68 -3.17
C THR A 67 -4.00 -18.52 -2.27
N PHE A 68 -3.04 -17.86 -1.63
CA PHE A 68 -3.27 -16.75 -0.71
C PHE A 68 -2.55 -15.50 -1.19
N ASP A 69 -3.27 -14.40 -1.32
CA ASP A 69 -2.67 -13.08 -1.50
C ASP A 69 -1.98 -12.62 -0.21
N ALA A 70 -0.75 -12.14 -0.30
CA ALA A 70 0.01 -11.73 0.89
C ALA A 70 -0.47 -10.42 1.51
N GLY A 71 -1.22 -9.59 0.78
CA GLY A 71 -1.61 -8.28 1.29
C GLY A 71 -2.67 -7.53 0.50
N PRO A 72 -2.33 -6.59 -0.39
CA PRO A 72 -3.26 -5.57 -0.88
C PRO A 72 -4.29 -6.14 -1.87
N THR A 73 -5.47 -6.51 -1.38
CA THR A 73 -6.56 -7.08 -2.18
C THR A 73 -7.70 -6.10 -2.48
N ILE A 74 -7.63 -4.88 -1.92
CA ILE A 74 -8.62 -3.82 -2.10
C ILE A 74 -8.11 -2.84 -3.15
N ILE A 75 -8.71 -2.85 -4.36
CA ILE A 75 -8.33 -1.98 -5.47
C ILE A 75 -9.38 -0.89 -5.64
N THR A 76 -9.05 0.34 -5.25
CA THR A 76 -9.98 1.48 -5.21
C THR A 76 -9.77 2.50 -6.34
N ALA A 77 -8.64 2.45 -7.05
CA ALA A 77 -8.30 3.36 -8.15
C ALA A 77 -7.74 2.58 -9.34
N PRO A 78 -8.55 1.74 -10.03
CA PRO A 78 -8.09 0.86 -11.09
C PRO A 78 -7.40 1.62 -12.24
N TYR A 79 -7.84 2.82 -12.56
CA TYR A 79 -7.27 3.66 -13.62
C TYR A 79 -5.77 3.95 -13.43
N LEU A 80 -5.26 3.95 -12.20
CA LEU A 80 -3.82 4.12 -11.93
C LEU A 80 -3.00 2.91 -12.39
N LEU A 81 -3.60 1.72 -12.33
CA LEU A 81 -3.00 0.50 -12.87
C LEU A 81 -3.16 0.45 -14.39
N GLU A 82 -4.38 0.70 -14.91
CA GLU A 82 -4.69 0.73 -16.33
C GLU A 82 -3.77 1.66 -17.13
N GLU A 83 -3.40 2.81 -16.53
CA GLU A 83 -2.45 3.75 -17.12
C GLU A 83 -1.10 3.09 -17.45
N LEU A 84 -0.62 2.14 -16.63
CA LEU A 84 0.65 1.45 -16.86
C LEU A 84 0.59 0.59 -18.15
N TRP A 85 -0.53 -0.07 -18.40
CA TRP A 85 -0.75 -0.78 -19.67
C TRP A 85 -0.88 0.18 -20.86
N THR A 86 -1.61 1.27 -20.66
CA THR A 86 -1.76 2.31 -21.70
C THR A 86 -0.42 2.91 -22.13
N LEU A 87 0.50 3.15 -21.18
CA LEU A 87 1.87 3.62 -21.48
C LEU A 87 2.65 2.63 -22.35
N CYS A 88 2.30 1.35 -22.32
CA CYS A 88 2.89 0.29 -23.16
C CYS A 88 2.09 0.02 -24.44
N GLY A 89 1.05 0.81 -24.75
CA GLY A 89 0.17 0.58 -25.90
C GLY A 89 -0.73 -0.66 -25.76
N ARG A 90 -1.01 -1.10 -24.51
CA ARG A 90 -1.81 -2.29 -24.21
C ARG A 90 -3.03 -1.91 -23.37
N ARG A 91 -3.95 -2.84 -23.17
CA ARG A 91 -5.10 -2.73 -22.28
C ARG A 91 -4.92 -3.68 -21.10
N MET A 92 -5.16 -3.19 -19.88
CA MET A 92 -5.07 -4.03 -18.67
C MET A 92 -6.03 -5.23 -18.73
N ALA A 93 -7.22 -5.06 -19.29
CA ALA A 93 -8.23 -6.10 -19.41
C ALA A 93 -7.79 -7.32 -20.25
N ASP A 94 -6.73 -7.18 -21.06
CA ASP A 94 -6.18 -8.31 -21.84
C ASP A 94 -5.30 -9.23 -20.97
N ASP A 95 -4.83 -8.74 -19.81
CA ASP A 95 -3.95 -9.49 -18.88
C ASP A 95 -4.59 -9.75 -17.51
N VAL A 96 -5.47 -8.85 -17.03
CA VAL A 96 -6.04 -8.89 -15.68
C VAL A 96 -7.51 -8.53 -15.70
N GLU A 97 -8.37 -9.46 -15.27
CA GLU A 97 -9.78 -9.19 -15.04
C GLU A 97 -9.96 -8.55 -13.66
N LEU A 98 -10.54 -7.34 -13.63
CA LEU A 98 -10.97 -6.70 -12.39
C LEU A 98 -12.48 -6.92 -12.20
N ARG A 99 -12.87 -7.49 -11.07
CA ARG A 99 -14.26 -7.68 -10.68
C ARG A 99 -14.64 -6.69 -9.59
N ARG A 100 -15.72 -5.92 -9.80
CA ARG A 100 -16.27 -5.03 -8.80
C ARG A 100 -16.92 -5.83 -7.68
N ILE A 101 -16.67 -5.45 -6.44
CA ILE A 101 -17.21 -6.06 -5.23
C ILE A 101 -18.29 -5.15 -4.64
N ASP A 102 -19.46 -5.73 -4.33
CA ASP A 102 -20.57 -5.02 -3.69
C ASP A 102 -21.38 -5.98 -2.79
N PRO A 103 -21.63 -5.68 -1.51
CA PRO A 103 -21.00 -4.58 -0.76
C PRO A 103 -19.48 -4.76 -0.69
N PHE A 104 -18.75 -3.65 -0.72
CA PHE A 104 -17.28 -3.75 -0.74
C PHE A 104 -16.67 -3.99 0.64
N TYR A 105 -17.37 -3.64 1.75
CA TYR A 105 -17.01 -4.02 3.12
C TYR A 105 -18.24 -4.40 3.91
N ARG A 106 -18.11 -5.46 4.71
CA ARG A 106 -18.99 -5.71 5.84
C ARG A 106 -18.24 -5.43 7.13
N ILE A 107 -18.73 -4.53 7.97
CA ILE A 107 -18.16 -4.22 9.27
C ILE A 107 -19.09 -4.78 10.33
N ARG A 108 -18.59 -5.73 11.14
CA ARG A 108 -19.28 -6.27 12.29
C ARG A 108 -18.70 -5.66 13.56
N PHE A 109 -19.51 -4.99 14.32
CA PHE A 109 -19.17 -4.41 15.61
C PHE A 109 -19.31 -5.44 16.73
N ASP A 110 -18.73 -5.16 17.88
CA ASP A 110 -18.72 -6.08 19.03
C ASP A 110 -20.13 -6.33 19.61
N ASP A 111 -21.01 -5.33 19.56
CA ASP A 111 -22.42 -5.42 19.97
C ASP A 111 -23.30 -6.21 18.97
N GLY A 112 -22.71 -6.73 17.90
CA GLY A 112 -23.41 -7.45 16.84
C GLY A 112 -23.98 -6.57 15.73
N THR A 113 -23.90 -5.26 15.84
CA THR A 113 -24.30 -4.34 14.75
C THR A 113 -23.46 -4.62 13.51
N VAL A 114 -24.10 -4.63 12.35
CA VAL A 114 -23.46 -4.81 11.06
C VAL A 114 -23.67 -3.56 10.21
N PHE A 115 -22.61 -3.10 9.54
CA PHE A 115 -22.64 -2.03 8.55
C PHE A 115 -22.11 -2.57 7.22
N ASN A 116 -22.90 -2.42 6.14
CA ASN A 116 -22.49 -2.82 4.80
C ASN A 116 -22.16 -1.58 3.97
N ALA A 117 -20.89 -1.43 3.63
CA ALA A 117 -20.43 -0.32 2.81
C ALA A 117 -20.60 -0.63 1.32
N THR A 118 -21.21 0.28 0.58
CA THR A 118 -21.46 0.17 -0.86
C THR A 118 -21.15 1.48 -1.58
N ALA A 119 -20.87 1.40 -2.88
CA ALA A 119 -20.69 2.58 -3.72
C ALA A 119 -22.03 3.25 -4.12
N ASP A 120 -23.14 2.51 -4.05
CA ASP A 120 -24.46 3.05 -4.34
C ASP A 120 -24.87 4.07 -3.27
N TYR A 121 -25.23 5.27 -3.72
CA TYR A 121 -25.52 6.38 -2.81
C TYR A 121 -26.79 6.14 -1.99
N ASP A 122 -27.86 5.64 -2.64
CA ASP A 122 -29.16 5.47 -1.98
C ASP A 122 -29.12 4.28 -1.03
N ALA A 123 -28.46 3.19 -1.41
CA ALA A 123 -28.23 2.04 -0.54
C ALA A 123 -27.35 2.43 0.69
N MET A 124 -26.29 3.22 0.50
CA MET A 124 -25.47 3.70 1.62
C MET A 124 -26.26 4.64 2.53
N ARG A 125 -27.08 5.51 1.95
CA ARG A 125 -27.97 6.41 2.71
C ARG A 125 -28.99 5.62 3.53
N ALA A 126 -29.55 4.57 2.96
CA ALA A 126 -30.47 3.67 3.67
C ALA A 126 -29.76 2.92 4.80
N GLU A 127 -28.52 2.47 4.59
CA GLU A 127 -27.72 1.80 5.61
C GLU A 127 -27.37 2.74 6.79
N VAL A 128 -27.08 4.01 6.52
CA VAL A 128 -26.91 5.02 7.57
C VAL A 128 -28.23 5.25 8.32
N ALA A 129 -29.36 5.39 7.59
CA ALA A 129 -30.67 5.58 8.21
C ALA A 129 -31.11 4.39 9.07
N ARG A 130 -30.72 3.16 8.72
CA ARG A 130 -31.00 1.94 9.48
C ARG A 130 -30.31 1.96 10.85
N ILE A 131 -29.10 2.53 10.93
CA ILE A 131 -28.33 2.61 12.18
C ILE A 131 -28.72 3.85 12.98
N GLU A 132 -28.78 5.02 12.33
CA GLU A 132 -29.11 6.30 12.97
C GLU A 132 -29.77 7.26 11.95
N PRO A 133 -31.11 7.35 11.96
CA PRO A 133 -31.83 8.22 11.02
C PRO A 133 -31.43 9.70 11.11
N ASP A 134 -31.10 10.18 12.31
CA ASP A 134 -30.71 11.58 12.55
C ASP A 134 -29.34 11.93 11.96
N ASP A 135 -28.53 10.95 11.61
CA ASP A 135 -27.22 11.15 10.98
C ASP A 135 -27.26 11.20 9.44
N VAL A 136 -28.43 10.94 8.81
CA VAL A 136 -28.57 11.02 7.34
C VAL A 136 -28.19 12.40 6.78
N PRO A 137 -28.65 13.53 7.33
CA PRO A 137 -28.20 14.84 6.85
C PRO A 137 -26.68 15.05 7.05
N GLY A 138 -26.11 14.43 8.09
CA GLY A 138 -24.66 14.41 8.33
C GLY A 138 -23.90 13.67 7.23
N PHE A 139 -24.36 12.48 6.87
CA PHE A 139 -23.83 11.68 5.78
C PHE A 139 -23.81 12.47 4.46
N GLU A 140 -24.91 13.10 4.08
CA GLU A 140 -25.02 13.89 2.85
C GLU A 140 -24.00 15.04 2.81
N ARG A 141 -23.78 15.72 3.94
CA ARG A 141 -22.74 16.76 4.05
C ARG A 141 -21.34 16.17 3.98
N PHE A 142 -21.12 15.02 4.64
CA PHE A 142 -19.82 14.34 4.64
C PHE A 142 -19.40 13.91 3.23
N ILE A 143 -20.31 13.35 2.44
CA ILE A 143 -20.04 12.95 1.05
C ILE A 143 -19.61 14.14 0.19
N ARG A 144 -20.26 15.29 0.33
CA ARG A 144 -19.85 16.51 -0.38
C ARG A 144 -18.47 17.00 0.05
N GLU A 145 -18.16 16.93 1.33
CA GLU A 145 -16.85 17.33 1.85
C GLU A 145 -15.75 16.35 1.43
N SER A 146 -16.01 15.04 1.49
CA SER A 146 -15.09 14.00 1.03
C SER A 146 -14.72 14.18 -0.45
N LYS A 147 -15.72 14.55 -1.30
CA LYS A 147 -15.49 14.91 -2.70
C LYS A 147 -14.52 16.09 -2.84
N ARG A 148 -14.72 17.18 -2.09
CA ARG A 148 -13.83 18.35 -2.14
C ARG A 148 -12.42 18.02 -1.70
N ILE A 149 -12.27 17.18 -0.67
CA ILE A 149 -10.97 16.72 -0.21
C ILE A 149 -10.30 15.88 -1.30
N TYR A 150 -11.04 14.99 -1.96
CA TYR A 150 -10.54 14.15 -3.06
C TYR A 150 -10.05 15.01 -4.23
N GLU A 151 -10.83 15.99 -4.68
CA GLU A 151 -10.48 16.86 -5.80
C GLU A 151 -9.16 17.62 -5.58
N VAL A 152 -8.91 18.07 -4.35
CA VAL A 152 -7.68 18.80 -4.03
C VAL A 152 -6.55 17.86 -3.63
N ALA A 153 -6.75 17.03 -2.61
CA ALA A 153 -5.65 16.29 -2.02
C ALA A 153 -5.18 15.10 -2.87
N PHE A 154 -6.08 14.49 -3.64
CA PHE A 154 -5.73 13.34 -4.48
C PHE A 154 -5.58 13.75 -5.96
N HIS A 155 -6.59 14.39 -6.55
CA HIS A 155 -6.60 14.70 -7.98
C HIS A 155 -5.61 15.81 -8.36
N GLN A 156 -5.49 16.87 -7.55
CA GLN A 156 -4.59 17.99 -7.86
C GLN A 156 -3.19 17.84 -7.25
N LEU A 157 -3.09 17.26 -6.06
CA LEU A 157 -1.82 17.21 -5.30
C LEU A 157 -1.21 15.81 -5.19
N GLY A 158 -1.96 14.74 -5.48
CA GLY A 158 -1.50 13.37 -5.24
C GLY A 158 -0.30 12.94 -6.08
N ASP A 159 -0.12 13.51 -7.28
CA ASP A 159 1.01 13.27 -8.16
C ASP A 159 2.01 14.42 -8.24
N GLN A 160 1.79 15.50 -7.47
CA GLN A 160 2.70 16.65 -7.46
C GLN A 160 3.99 16.34 -6.69
N PRO A 161 5.17 16.67 -7.23
CA PRO A 161 6.43 16.47 -6.52
C PRO A 161 6.61 17.50 -5.40
N PHE A 162 6.53 17.05 -4.15
CA PHE A 162 6.70 17.91 -2.96
C PHE A 162 8.17 18.10 -2.53
N HIS A 163 9.12 18.15 -3.47
CA HIS A 163 10.53 18.38 -3.15
C HIS A 163 10.89 19.88 -2.98
N LYS A 164 10.02 20.80 -3.42
CA LYS A 164 10.21 22.25 -3.31
C LYS A 164 9.30 22.83 -2.23
N VAL A 165 9.85 23.67 -1.33
CA VAL A 165 9.07 24.40 -0.31
C VAL A 165 7.98 25.26 -0.95
N ALA A 166 8.24 25.83 -2.12
CA ALA A 166 7.25 26.60 -2.87
C ALA A 166 5.98 25.81 -3.21
N THR A 167 6.09 24.50 -3.48
CA THR A 167 4.93 23.62 -3.70
C THR A 167 4.10 23.50 -2.41
N LEU A 168 4.76 23.30 -1.26
CA LEU A 168 4.09 23.25 0.04
C LEU A 168 3.36 24.58 0.35
N LEU A 169 4.07 25.72 0.20
CA LEU A 169 3.47 27.03 0.49
C LEU A 169 2.28 27.34 -0.40
N ARG A 170 2.31 26.91 -1.65
CA ARG A 170 1.20 27.08 -2.60
C ARG A 170 0.00 26.20 -2.24
N ALA A 171 0.24 24.96 -1.80
CA ALA A 171 -0.81 24.02 -1.40
C ALA A 171 -1.37 24.29 0.01
N ALA A 172 -0.61 24.92 0.89
CA ALA A 172 -0.95 25.09 2.30
C ALA A 172 -2.31 25.78 2.55
N PRO A 173 -2.72 26.87 1.85
CA PRO A 173 -4.02 27.49 2.08
C PRO A 173 -5.19 26.54 1.82
N ASP A 174 -5.14 25.77 0.74
CA ASP A 174 -6.19 24.80 0.39
C ASP A 174 -6.21 23.64 1.37
N LEU A 175 -5.04 23.12 1.73
CA LEU A 175 -4.90 22.07 2.73
C LEU A 175 -5.45 22.51 4.11
N LEU A 176 -5.23 23.74 4.53
CA LEU A 176 -5.79 24.29 5.77
C LEU A 176 -7.32 24.46 5.70
N ARG A 177 -7.84 24.98 4.58
CA ARG A 177 -9.29 25.12 4.36
C ARG A 177 -10.02 23.78 4.40
N LEU A 178 -9.40 22.71 3.91
CA LEU A 178 -9.92 21.35 3.98
C LEU A 178 -9.81 20.74 5.39
N GLY A 179 -9.21 21.45 6.34
CA GLY A 179 -9.08 21.01 7.72
C GLY A 179 -8.00 19.96 7.94
N GLY A 180 -6.93 19.99 7.14
CA GLY A 180 -5.81 19.04 7.23
C GLY A 180 -5.05 19.05 8.57
N HIS A 181 -5.23 20.08 9.39
CA HIS A 181 -4.74 20.13 10.77
C HIS A 181 -5.54 19.24 11.75
N ARG A 182 -6.69 18.71 11.32
CA ARG A 182 -7.55 17.81 12.12
C ARG A 182 -7.20 16.37 11.81
N THR A 183 -7.64 15.46 12.68
CA THR A 183 -7.57 14.02 12.43
C THR A 183 -8.80 13.55 11.63
N VAL A 184 -8.68 12.38 10.99
CA VAL A 184 -9.82 11.76 10.27
C VAL A 184 -11.01 11.58 11.21
N TYR A 185 -10.81 10.98 12.39
CA TYR A 185 -11.89 10.77 13.35
C TYR A 185 -12.54 12.09 13.80
N ALA A 186 -11.73 13.10 14.14
CA ALA A 186 -12.27 14.41 14.53
C ALA A 186 -13.01 15.13 13.39
N LYS A 187 -12.63 14.90 12.14
CA LYS A 187 -13.35 15.43 10.96
C LYS A 187 -14.69 14.72 10.79
N VAL A 188 -14.71 13.39 10.83
CA VAL A 188 -15.92 12.56 10.69
C VAL A 188 -16.92 12.84 11.81
N SER A 189 -16.46 12.99 13.06
CA SER A 189 -17.29 13.29 14.22
C SER A 189 -18.07 14.61 14.15
N LYS A 190 -17.74 15.49 13.19
CA LYS A 190 -18.55 16.69 12.92
C LYS A 190 -19.83 16.40 12.14
N TYR A 191 -19.89 15.29 11.48
CA TYR A 191 -20.98 14.91 10.59
C TYR A 191 -21.88 13.84 11.20
N PHE A 192 -21.32 12.96 12.03
CA PHE A 192 -22.01 11.84 12.63
C PHE A 192 -22.05 11.97 14.16
N ARG A 193 -23.18 11.65 14.76
CA ARG A 193 -23.38 11.59 16.21
C ARG A 193 -23.20 10.17 16.73
N ASN A 194 -23.69 9.19 15.97
CA ASN A 194 -23.62 7.79 16.31
C ASN A 194 -22.17 7.28 16.19
N GLU A 195 -21.69 6.58 17.22
CA GLU A 195 -20.30 6.11 17.30
C GLU A 195 -19.98 5.03 16.26
N THR A 196 -20.93 4.14 15.99
CA THR A 196 -20.81 3.09 14.96
C THR A 196 -20.51 3.72 13.59
N LEU A 197 -21.27 4.78 13.24
CA LEU A 197 -21.07 5.52 11.99
C LEU A 197 -19.75 6.30 11.99
N ARG A 198 -19.34 6.89 13.12
CA ARG A 198 -18.03 7.55 13.22
C ARG A 198 -16.90 6.57 12.91
N ILE A 199 -16.93 5.39 13.48
CA ILE A 199 -15.94 4.34 13.24
C ILE A 199 -16.02 3.88 11.78
N ALA A 200 -17.22 3.57 11.26
CA ALA A 200 -17.41 3.08 9.89
C ALA A 200 -16.91 4.06 8.82
N PHE A 201 -17.01 5.38 9.06
CA PHE A 201 -16.53 6.39 8.11
C PHE A 201 -15.12 6.92 8.41
N SER A 202 -14.44 6.45 9.48
CA SER A 202 -13.11 6.91 9.86
C SER A 202 -12.02 5.82 9.88
N PHE A 203 -12.33 4.55 9.74
CA PHE A 203 -11.37 3.44 9.86
C PHE A 203 -10.32 3.38 8.73
N HIS A 204 -10.57 3.97 7.58
CA HIS A 204 -9.76 3.88 6.36
C HIS A 204 -8.25 4.11 6.54
N PRO A 205 -7.76 4.99 7.44
CA PRO A 205 -6.33 5.12 7.71
C PRO A 205 -5.64 3.81 8.09
N LEU A 206 -6.34 2.87 8.73
CA LEU A 206 -5.79 1.56 9.08
C LEU A 206 -5.36 0.75 7.85
N LEU A 207 -6.02 0.94 6.71
CA LEU A 207 -5.68 0.29 5.44
C LEU A 207 -4.35 0.78 4.83
N ILE A 208 -3.80 1.88 5.36
CA ILE A 208 -2.55 2.51 4.91
C ILE A 208 -1.56 2.75 6.05
N GLY A 209 -1.75 2.09 7.19
CA GLY A 209 -0.84 2.13 8.33
C GLY A 209 -0.97 3.35 9.23
N GLY A 210 -2.10 4.05 9.17
CA GLY A 210 -2.41 5.21 10.00
C GLY A 210 -3.42 4.91 11.10
N ASN A 211 -3.35 5.68 12.18
CA ASN A 211 -4.36 5.69 13.24
C ASN A 211 -5.38 6.80 12.93
N PRO A 212 -6.70 6.52 12.84
CA PRO A 212 -7.73 7.52 12.57
C PRO A 212 -7.71 8.72 13.53
N PHE A 213 -7.23 8.52 14.76
CA PHE A 213 -7.15 9.54 15.80
C PHE A 213 -5.90 10.44 15.68
N THR A 214 -4.94 10.10 14.79
CA THR A 214 -3.71 10.90 14.57
C THR A 214 -3.44 11.21 13.10
N THR A 215 -4.02 10.45 12.18
CA THR A 215 -3.89 10.65 10.74
C THR A 215 -4.64 11.89 10.30
N THR A 216 -4.01 12.70 9.44
CA THR A 216 -4.59 13.94 8.91
C THR A 216 -5.90 13.70 8.14
N ALA A 217 -6.86 14.62 8.27
CA ALA A 217 -8.20 14.54 7.69
C ALA A 217 -8.24 14.47 6.15
N TYR A 218 -7.12 14.67 5.45
CA TYR A 218 -7.07 14.44 3.99
C TYR A 218 -7.49 13.03 3.60
N PHE A 219 -7.24 12.04 4.45
CA PHE A 219 -7.61 10.65 4.18
C PHE A 219 -9.12 10.37 4.25
N CYS A 220 -9.96 11.36 4.62
CA CYS A 220 -11.40 11.30 4.36
C CYS A 220 -11.74 11.24 2.85
N LEU A 221 -10.77 11.54 1.96
CA LEU A 221 -10.92 11.37 0.52
C LEU A 221 -11.24 9.92 0.11
N VAL A 222 -10.80 8.93 0.90
CA VAL A 222 -10.95 7.51 0.56
C VAL A 222 -12.42 7.13 0.40
N GLY A 223 -13.30 7.60 1.28
CA GLY A 223 -14.74 7.36 1.16
C GLY A 223 -15.35 7.90 -0.15
N HIS A 224 -14.79 8.97 -0.74
CA HIS A 224 -15.20 9.44 -2.07
C HIS A 224 -14.58 8.61 -3.19
N LEU A 225 -13.31 8.24 -3.05
CA LEU A 225 -12.58 7.42 -4.01
C LEU A 225 -13.29 6.06 -4.23
N GLU A 226 -13.65 5.39 -3.12
CA GLU A 226 -14.36 4.11 -3.15
C GLU A 226 -15.76 4.23 -3.77
N ARG A 227 -16.49 5.29 -3.45
CA ARG A 227 -17.80 5.56 -4.05
C ARG A 227 -17.70 5.86 -5.55
N LEU A 228 -16.69 6.65 -5.96
CA LEU A 228 -16.53 7.08 -7.36
C LEU A 228 -16.13 5.91 -8.28
N HIS A 229 -15.16 5.12 -7.84
CA HIS A 229 -14.58 4.06 -8.66
C HIS A 229 -15.05 2.66 -8.26
N GLY A 230 -15.63 2.49 -7.06
CA GLY A 230 -15.91 1.19 -6.46
C GLY A 230 -14.65 0.55 -5.86
N VAL A 231 -14.84 -0.61 -5.27
CA VAL A 231 -13.78 -1.51 -4.82
C VAL A 231 -13.75 -2.70 -5.75
N HIS A 232 -12.57 -3.06 -6.24
CA HIS A 232 -12.36 -4.15 -7.16
C HIS A 232 -11.42 -5.20 -6.57
N TYR A 233 -11.58 -6.42 -7.06
CA TYR A 233 -10.70 -7.54 -6.84
C TYR A 233 -10.14 -8.03 -8.19
N ALA A 234 -8.85 -8.33 -8.25
CA ALA A 234 -8.25 -8.94 -9.43
C ALA A 234 -8.47 -10.45 -9.41
N MET A 235 -9.09 -11.00 -10.45
CA MET A 235 -9.23 -12.44 -10.60
C MET A 235 -7.86 -13.10 -10.70
N GLY A 236 -7.65 -14.20 -9.99
CA GLY A 236 -6.33 -14.79 -9.75
C GLY A 236 -5.51 -14.11 -8.65
N GLY A 237 -6.12 -13.17 -7.92
CA GLY A 237 -5.49 -12.42 -6.82
C GLY A 237 -4.56 -11.30 -7.29
N THR A 238 -3.92 -10.63 -6.34
CA THR A 238 -2.93 -9.57 -6.64
C THR A 238 -1.72 -10.09 -7.42
N GLY A 239 -1.47 -11.39 -7.36
CA GLY A 239 -0.44 -12.05 -8.17
C GLY A 239 -0.66 -11.90 -9.68
N ALA A 240 -1.91 -11.86 -10.15
CA ALA A 240 -2.23 -11.62 -11.57
C ALA A 240 -1.79 -10.21 -12.00
N ILE A 241 -2.02 -9.20 -11.16
CA ILE A 241 -1.55 -7.84 -11.41
C ILE A 241 -0.02 -7.81 -11.47
N VAL A 242 0.67 -8.42 -10.49
CA VAL A 242 2.13 -8.47 -10.46
C VAL A 242 2.68 -9.13 -11.72
N ALA A 243 2.12 -10.25 -12.15
CA ALA A 243 2.52 -10.96 -13.37
C ALA A 243 2.33 -10.09 -14.63
N GLY A 244 1.20 -9.38 -14.73
CA GLY A 244 0.94 -8.44 -15.82
C GLY A 244 1.97 -7.30 -15.85
N LEU A 245 2.29 -6.69 -14.70
CA LEU A 245 3.29 -5.62 -14.61
C LEU A 245 4.70 -6.11 -14.99
N VAL A 246 5.08 -7.32 -14.59
CA VAL A 246 6.37 -7.92 -14.99
C VAL A 246 6.42 -8.12 -16.50
N ARG A 247 5.34 -8.62 -17.10
CA ARG A 247 5.24 -8.79 -18.56
C ARG A 247 5.41 -7.45 -19.30
N LEU A 248 4.79 -6.37 -18.81
CA LEU A 248 4.97 -5.04 -19.41
C LEU A 248 6.43 -4.59 -19.40
N ILE A 249 7.19 -4.89 -18.33
CA ILE A 249 8.62 -4.56 -18.25
C ILE A 249 9.42 -5.37 -19.28
N GLU A 250 9.14 -6.66 -19.38
CA GLU A 250 9.81 -7.58 -20.33
C GLU A 250 9.51 -7.19 -21.80
N ASP A 251 8.25 -6.86 -22.12
CA ASP A 251 7.83 -6.41 -23.45
C ASP A 251 8.55 -5.11 -23.89
N GLN A 252 8.94 -4.26 -22.95
CA GLN A 252 9.76 -3.07 -23.20
C GLN A 252 11.27 -3.38 -23.32
N GLY A 253 11.67 -4.66 -23.17
CA GLY A 253 13.07 -5.11 -23.17
C GLY A 253 13.78 -4.86 -21.83
N GLY A 254 13.04 -4.59 -20.76
CA GLY A 254 13.54 -4.56 -19.39
C GLY A 254 13.79 -5.98 -18.84
N THR A 255 14.49 -6.05 -17.72
CA THR A 255 14.79 -7.33 -17.05
C THR A 255 14.43 -7.29 -15.57
N LEU A 256 13.86 -8.39 -15.07
CA LEU A 256 13.67 -8.63 -13.65
C LEU A 256 14.66 -9.72 -13.20
N ARG A 257 15.49 -9.40 -12.21
CA ARG A 257 16.43 -10.35 -11.59
C ARG A 257 15.95 -10.66 -10.18
N LEU A 258 15.53 -11.89 -9.97
CA LEU A 258 15.16 -12.43 -8.66
C LEU A 258 16.40 -12.95 -7.93
N ASN A 259 16.32 -13.14 -6.61
CA ASN A 259 17.44 -13.53 -5.74
C ASN A 259 18.67 -12.60 -5.90
N ALA A 260 18.42 -11.33 -6.19
CA ALA A 260 19.43 -10.30 -6.45
C ALA A 260 19.36 -9.23 -5.34
N GLU A 261 19.87 -9.57 -4.16
CA GLU A 261 19.89 -8.67 -3.01
C GLU A 261 20.90 -7.54 -3.23
N VAL A 262 20.40 -6.30 -3.20
CA VAL A 262 21.24 -5.11 -3.22
C VAL A 262 21.77 -4.85 -1.82
N GLU A 263 23.10 -4.83 -1.68
CA GLU A 263 23.79 -4.55 -0.43
C GLU A 263 24.09 -3.05 -0.28
N GLN A 264 24.43 -2.39 -1.41
CA GLN A 264 24.88 -1.00 -1.38
C GLN A 264 24.54 -0.25 -2.67
N ILE A 265 24.21 1.03 -2.53
CA ILE A 265 24.17 2.00 -3.63
C ILE A 265 25.55 2.65 -3.73
N THR A 266 26.21 2.49 -4.89
CA THR A 266 27.52 3.08 -5.16
C THR A 266 27.37 4.58 -5.39
N VAL A 267 28.13 5.40 -4.62
CA VAL A 267 28.09 6.87 -4.71
C VAL A 267 29.50 7.39 -5.02
N GLU A 268 29.63 8.13 -6.10
CA GLU A 268 30.87 8.80 -6.50
C GLU A 268 30.60 10.30 -6.67
N ASN A 269 31.40 11.12 -6.05
CA ASN A 269 31.26 12.60 -6.10
C ASN A 269 29.84 13.09 -5.75
N GLY A 270 29.15 12.43 -4.79
CA GLY A 270 27.79 12.79 -4.37
C GLY A 270 26.68 12.31 -5.30
N ARG A 271 26.98 11.50 -6.34
CA ARG A 271 26.05 10.96 -7.32
C ARG A 271 26.01 9.43 -7.23
N ALA A 272 24.81 8.86 -7.33
CA ALA A 272 24.63 7.41 -7.48
C ALA A 272 25.12 7.01 -8.89
N THR A 273 26.06 6.05 -8.94
CA THR A 273 26.67 5.55 -10.16
C THR A 273 26.35 4.08 -10.42
N GLY A 274 25.68 3.42 -9.49
CA GLY A 274 25.29 2.01 -9.59
C GLY A 274 25.00 1.36 -8.26
N LEU A 275 25.15 0.07 -8.22
CA LEU A 275 24.84 -0.79 -7.09
C LEU A 275 25.90 -1.87 -6.92
N ARG A 276 26.04 -2.39 -5.68
CA ARG A 276 26.72 -3.62 -5.35
C ARG A 276 25.72 -4.63 -4.78
N LEU A 277 25.69 -5.83 -5.33
CA LEU A 277 24.90 -6.94 -4.81
C LEU A 277 25.62 -7.66 -3.66
N ALA A 278 24.87 -8.37 -2.82
CA ALA A 278 25.41 -9.16 -1.71
C ALA A 278 26.47 -10.18 -2.14
N GLY A 279 26.40 -10.68 -3.39
CA GLY A 279 27.43 -11.54 -3.99
C GLY A 279 28.67 -10.82 -4.54
N GLY A 280 28.82 -9.50 -4.32
CA GLY A 280 29.95 -8.68 -4.77
C GLY A 280 29.84 -8.17 -6.22
N GLU A 281 28.87 -8.62 -7.01
CA GLU A 281 28.61 -8.12 -8.36
C GLU A 281 28.30 -6.62 -8.32
N ARG A 282 28.92 -5.85 -9.23
CA ARG A 282 28.66 -4.42 -9.40
C ARG A 282 27.86 -4.17 -10.68
N ILE A 283 26.83 -3.34 -10.57
CA ILE A 283 25.98 -2.95 -11.69
C ILE A 283 26.05 -1.44 -11.84
N ALA A 284 26.62 -0.96 -12.95
CA ALA A 284 26.65 0.47 -13.27
C ALA A 284 25.27 0.93 -13.73
N ALA A 285 24.87 2.13 -13.29
CA ALA A 285 23.59 2.74 -13.64
C ALA A 285 23.72 4.25 -13.81
N ASP A 286 22.97 4.82 -14.75
CA ASP A 286 22.86 6.28 -14.93
C ASP A 286 21.94 6.90 -13.88
N ILE A 287 20.91 6.13 -13.44
CA ILE A 287 20.01 6.48 -12.33
C ILE A 287 19.68 5.23 -11.51
N VAL A 288 19.43 5.43 -10.22
CA VAL A 288 18.99 4.40 -9.28
C VAL A 288 17.64 4.80 -8.70
N VAL A 289 16.68 3.88 -8.70
CA VAL A 289 15.37 4.05 -8.06
C VAL A 289 15.23 3.05 -6.95
N SER A 290 15.00 3.48 -5.71
CA SER A 290 14.76 2.59 -4.59
C SER A 290 13.27 2.49 -4.26
N ASN A 291 12.74 1.27 -4.31
CA ASN A 291 11.43 0.89 -3.77
C ASN A 291 11.56 0.07 -2.49
N ALA A 292 12.77 -0.08 -1.96
CA ALA A 292 12.98 -0.63 -0.62
C ALA A 292 12.41 0.32 0.45
N ASP A 293 12.26 -0.19 1.69
CA ASP A 293 11.86 0.70 2.79
C ASP A 293 12.80 1.91 2.85
N VAL A 294 12.23 3.11 2.98
CA VAL A 294 12.99 4.34 2.87
C VAL A 294 14.04 4.49 3.98
N ALA A 295 13.70 4.03 5.19
CA ALA A 295 14.67 4.05 6.28
C ALA A 295 15.77 3.00 6.05
N TRP A 296 15.45 1.84 5.50
CA TRP A 296 16.43 0.85 5.05
C TRP A 296 17.34 1.42 3.96
N THR A 297 16.77 2.07 2.95
CA THR A 297 17.52 2.71 1.87
C THR A 297 18.56 3.67 2.43
N TYR A 298 18.15 4.58 3.30
CA TYR A 298 19.07 5.56 3.86
C TYR A 298 20.06 4.97 4.87
N THR A 299 19.64 4.04 5.76
CA THR A 299 20.51 3.55 6.83
C THR A 299 21.40 2.38 6.40
N LYS A 300 20.99 1.59 5.44
CA LYS A 300 21.70 0.37 5.01
C LYS A 300 22.30 0.50 3.62
N LEU A 301 21.50 0.85 2.60
CA LEU A 301 22.00 0.93 1.23
C LEU A 301 22.91 2.14 1.00
N LEU A 302 22.82 3.18 1.83
CA LEU A 302 23.69 4.38 1.84
C LEU A 302 24.54 4.46 3.10
N SER A 303 24.90 3.33 3.71
CA SER A 303 25.66 3.30 4.98
C SER A 303 27.02 4.01 4.93
N GLU A 304 27.70 3.98 3.79
CA GLU A 304 29.01 4.61 3.58
C GLU A 304 28.89 6.10 3.19
N HIS A 305 27.68 6.62 2.93
CA HIS A 305 27.45 8.01 2.56
C HIS A 305 27.03 8.86 3.76
N LYS A 306 27.70 10.01 3.96
CA LYS A 306 27.34 10.95 5.04
C LYS A 306 26.03 11.67 4.70
N ARG A 307 24.96 11.30 5.38
CA ARG A 307 23.63 11.89 5.23
C ARG A 307 23.48 13.15 6.08
N ARG A 308 22.80 14.16 5.55
CA ARG A 308 22.57 15.46 6.21
C ARG A 308 21.15 15.62 6.72
N ARG A 309 20.15 15.23 5.94
CA ARG A 309 18.71 15.40 6.24
C ARG A 309 18.10 14.15 6.88
N TRP A 310 18.32 12.97 6.27
CA TRP A 310 17.79 11.68 6.73
C TRP A 310 18.81 10.90 7.55
N THR A 311 19.28 11.54 8.63
CA THR A 311 20.25 10.96 9.56
C THR A 311 19.65 9.80 10.35
N ASP A 312 20.49 8.91 10.90
CA ASP A 312 20.04 7.80 11.76
C ASP A 312 19.20 8.30 12.92
N ARG A 313 19.61 9.41 13.55
CA ARG A 313 18.86 10.02 14.66
C ARG A 313 17.45 10.45 14.23
N ARG A 314 17.28 11.03 13.04
CA ARG A 314 15.98 11.46 12.53
C ARG A 314 15.10 10.26 12.22
N LEU A 315 15.64 9.24 11.54
CA LEU A 315 14.92 8.02 11.19
C LEU A 315 14.56 7.20 12.44
N ALA A 316 15.43 7.13 13.45
CA ALA A 316 15.13 6.48 14.73
C ALA A 316 14.00 7.18 15.52
N ARG A 317 13.82 8.48 15.34
CA ARG A 317 12.74 9.27 15.98
C ARG A 317 11.46 9.33 15.15
N ALA A 318 11.48 8.87 13.90
CA ALA A 318 10.31 8.86 13.05
C ALA A 318 9.26 7.88 13.61
N ARG A 319 7.99 8.19 13.38
CA ARG A 319 6.89 7.30 13.73
C ARG A 319 6.63 6.34 12.58
N TYR A 320 6.79 5.07 12.88
CA TYR A 320 6.50 3.98 11.94
C TYR A 320 5.09 3.45 12.17
N SER A 321 4.44 3.00 11.11
CA SER A 321 3.13 2.38 11.17
C SER A 321 3.10 1.19 12.13
N MET A 322 1.91 0.72 12.44
CA MET A 322 1.74 -0.54 13.13
C MET A 322 2.39 -1.68 12.36
N GLY A 323 2.70 -2.76 13.06
CA GLY A 323 2.94 -4.09 12.50
C GLY A 323 1.62 -4.81 12.19
N LEU A 324 1.72 -5.94 11.54
CA LEU A 324 0.58 -6.81 11.25
C LEU A 324 0.91 -8.25 11.64
N VAL A 325 -0.09 -8.92 12.22
CA VAL A 325 -0.19 -10.37 12.16
C VAL A 325 -1.11 -10.69 10.98
N VAL A 326 -0.65 -11.54 10.07
CA VAL A 326 -1.46 -12.02 8.94
C VAL A 326 -1.49 -13.54 9.00
N TRP A 327 -2.67 -14.08 9.24
CA TRP A 327 -2.91 -15.51 9.32
C TRP A 327 -3.66 -15.97 8.07
N TYR A 328 -3.03 -16.84 7.28
CA TYR A 328 -3.58 -17.48 6.09
C TYR A 328 -4.05 -18.87 6.46
N PHE A 329 -5.23 -19.27 6.02
CA PHE A 329 -5.72 -20.63 6.22
C PHE A 329 -6.71 -21.06 5.12
N GLY A 330 -6.74 -22.36 4.87
CA GLY A 330 -7.72 -23.00 4.02
C GLY A 330 -8.64 -23.88 4.85
N THR A 331 -9.91 -23.95 4.45
CA THR A 331 -10.92 -24.78 5.12
C THR A 331 -11.48 -25.82 4.15
N ASN A 332 -11.88 -26.99 4.66
CA ASN A 332 -12.50 -28.07 3.88
C ASN A 332 -14.02 -27.92 3.74
N ARG A 333 -14.58 -26.78 4.11
CA ARG A 333 -15.97 -26.38 3.85
C ARG A 333 -16.03 -24.89 3.51
N ARG A 334 -17.15 -24.47 2.91
CA ARG A 334 -17.40 -23.07 2.60
C ARG A 334 -18.15 -22.36 3.71
N PHE A 335 -17.83 -21.07 3.91
CA PHE A 335 -18.50 -20.17 4.85
C PHE A 335 -19.27 -19.10 4.07
N GLU A 336 -20.41 -19.48 3.53
CA GLU A 336 -21.17 -18.67 2.55
C GLU A 336 -21.60 -17.30 3.11
N ASP A 337 -21.81 -17.18 4.43
CA ASP A 337 -22.19 -15.93 5.11
C ASP A 337 -21.04 -14.95 5.32
N VAL A 338 -19.78 -15.38 5.07
CA VAL A 338 -18.60 -14.52 5.18
C VAL A 338 -18.40 -13.78 3.84
N TYR A 339 -18.54 -12.47 3.86
CA TYR A 339 -18.29 -11.64 2.69
C TYR A 339 -16.80 -11.57 2.34
N GLN A 340 -16.48 -11.22 1.10
CA GLN A 340 -15.08 -11.16 0.65
C GLN A 340 -14.23 -10.28 1.54
N HIS A 341 -14.75 -9.13 1.97
CA HIS A 341 -14.08 -8.20 2.87
C HIS A 341 -14.95 -7.99 4.10
N THR A 342 -14.59 -8.64 5.21
CA THR A 342 -15.30 -8.54 6.48
C THR A 342 -14.37 -7.99 7.56
N MET A 343 -14.79 -6.92 8.22
CA MET A 343 -14.09 -6.39 9.39
C MET A 343 -14.81 -6.84 10.65
N VAL A 344 -14.09 -7.40 11.60
CA VAL A 344 -14.60 -7.78 12.92
C VAL A 344 -13.93 -6.85 13.93
N LEU A 345 -14.69 -5.90 14.47
CA LEU A 345 -14.17 -4.92 15.41
C LEU A 345 -14.32 -5.41 16.85
N GLY A 346 -13.31 -5.11 17.65
CA GLY A 346 -13.32 -5.39 19.08
C GLY A 346 -13.99 -4.27 19.89
N PRO A 347 -14.24 -4.50 21.21
CA PRO A 347 -15.02 -3.60 22.04
C PRO A 347 -14.31 -2.26 22.34
N ARG A 348 -12.98 -2.22 22.33
CA ARG A 348 -12.18 -1.06 22.72
C ARG A 348 -11.49 -0.40 21.53
N TYR A 349 -12.24 -0.04 20.47
CA TYR A 349 -11.64 0.43 19.21
C TYR A 349 -10.57 1.51 19.39
N GLU A 350 -10.89 2.64 20.05
CA GLU A 350 -9.92 3.70 20.32
C GLU A 350 -8.81 3.24 21.26
N GLY A 351 -9.16 2.55 22.35
CA GLY A 351 -8.21 2.04 23.35
C GLY A 351 -7.21 1.07 22.73
N LEU A 352 -7.65 0.17 21.87
CA LEU A 352 -6.80 -0.74 21.10
C LEU A 352 -5.80 0.02 20.22
N LEU A 353 -6.25 1.04 19.51
CA LEU A 353 -5.37 1.85 18.66
C LEU A 353 -4.37 2.68 19.48
N GLN A 354 -4.75 3.16 20.66
CA GLN A 354 -3.83 3.79 21.60
C GLN A 354 -2.74 2.80 22.08
N ASP A 355 -3.13 1.56 22.38
CA ASP A 355 -2.19 0.51 22.78
C ASP A 355 -1.21 0.17 21.64
N ILE A 356 -1.69 0.00 20.41
CA ILE A 356 -0.88 -0.35 19.24
C ILE A 356 0.09 0.77 18.86
N PHE A 357 -0.41 2.01 18.70
CA PHE A 357 0.37 3.10 18.10
C PHE A 357 1.19 3.90 19.11
N HIS A 358 0.69 4.05 20.35
CA HIS A 358 1.34 4.92 21.35
C HIS A 358 2.01 4.14 22.47
N ARG A 359 1.26 3.26 23.15
CA ARG A 359 1.82 2.49 24.27
C ARG A 359 2.73 1.36 23.84
N LYS A 360 2.59 0.90 22.57
CA LYS A 360 3.33 -0.23 22.00
C LYS A 360 3.14 -1.52 22.81
N VAL A 361 1.90 -1.81 23.22
CA VAL A 361 1.55 -2.99 23.99
C VAL A 361 0.72 -3.95 23.14
N LEU A 362 1.08 -5.23 23.14
CA LEU A 362 0.27 -6.30 22.57
C LEU A 362 -0.87 -6.62 23.57
N THR A 363 -2.10 -6.37 23.15
CA THR A 363 -3.30 -6.56 23.99
C THR A 363 -3.99 -7.87 23.69
N PRO A 364 -4.81 -8.40 24.64
CA PRO A 364 -5.59 -9.61 24.39
C PRO A 364 -6.78 -9.41 23.47
N ASP A 365 -7.31 -8.18 23.38
CA ASP A 365 -8.38 -7.79 22.46
C ASP A 365 -7.80 -7.26 21.15
N PHE A 366 -8.54 -7.38 20.07
CA PHE A 366 -8.11 -6.95 18.75
C PHE A 366 -9.30 -6.71 17.82
N SER A 367 -9.04 -5.95 16.75
CA SER A 367 -9.90 -5.86 15.58
C SER A 367 -9.22 -6.59 14.43
N MET A 368 -10.01 -7.21 13.55
CA MET A 368 -9.50 -8.03 12.46
C MET A 368 -10.13 -7.62 11.13
N TYR A 369 -9.37 -7.76 10.07
CA TYR A 369 -9.86 -7.77 8.71
C TYR A 369 -9.75 -9.20 8.18
N LEU A 370 -10.90 -9.78 7.80
CA LEU A 370 -11.02 -11.10 7.22
C LEU A 370 -11.28 -10.96 5.71
N HIS A 371 -10.46 -11.63 4.91
CA HIS A 371 -10.58 -11.68 3.46
C HIS A 371 -10.86 -13.12 3.01
N ARG A 372 -11.94 -13.30 2.23
CA ARG A 372 -12.36 -14.55 1.60
C ARG A 372 -12.34 -14.40 0.08
N PRO A 373 -11.19 -14.52 -0.58
CA PRO A 373 -11.12 -14.35 -2.03
C PRO A 373 -11.91 -15.42 -2.80
N SER A 374 -12.02 -16.64 -2.26
CA SER A 374 -12.78 -17.73 -2.86
C SER A 374 -14.29 -17.47 -2.98
N ALA A 375 -14.82 -16.41 -2.31
CA ALA A 375 -16.19 -15.96 -2.52
C ALA A 375 -16.46 -15.51 -3.97
N ASN A 376 -15.47 -14.87 -4.60
CA ASN A 376 -15.56 -14.35 -5.97
C ASN A 376 -14.64 -15.09 -6.95
N ASP A 377 -13.60 -15.74 -6.47
CA ASP A 377 -12.65 -16.52 -7.27
C ASP A 377 -12.45 -17.93 -6.69
N PRO A 378 -13.31 -18.88 -7.03
CA PRO A 378 -13.22 -20.25 -6.53
C PRO A 378 -11.94 -20.98 -6.93
N SER A 379 -11.18 -20.49 -7.91
CA SER A 379 -9.92 -21.13 -8.35
C SER A 379 -8.79 -21.04 -7.32
N LEU A 380 -8.96 -20.22 -6.28
CA LEU A 380 -7.95 -20.02 -5.23
C LEU A 380 -8.00 -21.07 -4.13
N ALA A 381 -8.99 -21.97 -4.15
CA ALA A 381 -9.13 -23.08 -3.21
C ALA A 381 -9.53 -24.37 -3.94
N PRO A 382 -9.27 -25.54 -3.36
CA PRO A 382 -9.82 -26.81 -3.87
C PRO A 382 -11.36 -26.80 -3.90
N PRO A 383 -12.02 -27.63 -4.75
CA PRO A 383 -13.48 -27.72 -4.82
C PRO A 383 -14.11 -27.98 -3.44
N GLY A 384 -15.14 -27.20 -3.08
CA GLY A 384 -15.83 -27.29 -1.79
C GLY A 384 -15.12 -26.64 -0.62
N CYS A 385 -13.94 -26.07 -0.85
CA CYS A 385 -13.11 -25.40 0.16
C CYS A 385 -13.19 -23.86 0.04
N ASP A 386 -12.71 -23.18 1.08
CA ASP A 386 -12.51 -21.73 1.07
C ASP A 386 -11.08 -21.37 1.46
N ALA A 387 -10.53 -20.35 0.81
CA ALA A 387 -9.26 -19.70 1.16
C ALA A 387 -9.54 -18.40 1.94
N PHE A 388 -8.76 -18.17 2.99
CA PHE A 388 -8.88 -16.98 3.83
C PHE A 388 -7.52 -16.39 4.16
N TYR A 389 -7.49 -15.10 4.40
CA TYR A 389 -6.52 -14.52 5.33
C TYR A 389 -7.20 -13.58 6.33
N VAL A 390 -6.64 -13.54 7.52
CA VAL A 390 -7.04 -12.62 8.58
C VAL A 390 -5.86 -11.73 8.94
N LEU A 391 -6.10 -10.44 8.97
CA LEU A 391 -5.12 -9.43 9.30
C LEU A 391 -5.54 -8.74 10.60
N ALA A 392 -4.66 -8.75 11.61
CA ALA A 392 -4.82 -7.98 12.82
C ALA A 392 -3.70 -6.94 12.96
N PRO A 393 -4.02 -5.65 13.15
CA PRO A 393 -3.03 -4.65 13.50
C PRO A 393 -2.47 -4.93 14.90
N VAL A 394 -1.15 -4.87 15.00
CA VAL A 394 -0.41 -5.09 16.26
C VAL A 394 0.69 -4.03 16.40
N PRO A 395 1.25 -3.81 17.60
CA PRO A 395 2.42 -2.97 17.72
C PRO A 395 3.56 -3.44 16.82
N ASN A 396 4.30 -2.51 16.23
CA ASN A 396 5.53 -2.86 15.52
C ASN A 396 6.63 -3.32 16.51
N LEU A 397 7.76 -3.81 15.99
CA LEU A 397 8.83 -4.41 16.82
C LEU A 397 9.47 -3.46 17.85
N ALA A 398 9.17 -2.16 17.80
CA ALA A 398 9.56 -1.23 18.88
C ALA A 398 8.84 -1.54 20.21
N SER A 399 7.82 -2.40 20.22
CA SER A 399 7.18 -2.92 21.42
C SER A 399 8.07 -3.86 22.25
N GLY A 400 9.07 -4.47 21.61
CA GLY A 400 9.85 -5.56 22.23
C GLY A 400 9.11 -6.90 22.31
N THR A 401 7.94 -7.05 21.68
CA THR A 401 7.18 -8.32 21.65
C THR A 401 8.01 -9.42 21.02
N ASP A 402 8.15 -10.53 21.74
CA ASP A 402 8.81 -11.74 21.24
C ASP A 402 7.79 -12.61 20.46
N TRP A 403 7.85 -12.48 19.14
CA TRP A 403 6.96 -13.23 18.26
C TRP A 403 7.30 -14.72 18.14
N SER A 404 8.41 -15.19 18.69
CA SER A 404 8.70 -16.62 18.76
C SER A 404 7.81 -17.33 19.79
N THR A 405 7.37 -16.61 20.80
CA THR A 405 6.50 -17.10 21.88
C THR A 405 5.06 -16.64 21.75
N GLU A 406 4.83 -15.40 21.28
CA GLU A 406 3.50 -14.78 21.25
C GLU A 406 2.68 -15.15 20.00
N ALA A 407 3.32 -15.61 18.94
CA ALA A 407 2.66 -15.82 17.64
C ALA A 407 1.52 -16.83 17.72
N GLU A 408 1.77 -18.03 18.24
CA GLU A 408 0.76 -19.08 18.29
C GLU A 408 -0.36 -18.79 19.30
N PRO A 409 -0.11 -18.34 20.53
CA PRO A 409 -1.18 -17.88 21.43
C PRO A 409 -2.05 -16.76 20.80
N TYR A 410 -1.45 -15.84 20.05
CA TYR A 410 -2.20 -14.78 19.37
C TYR A 410 -3.09 -15.34 18.25
N ARG A 411 -2.57 -16.26 17.44
CA ARG A 411 -3.36 -16.97 16.41
C ARG A 411 -4.56 -17.71 17.00
N GLN A 412 -4.37 -18.41 18.12
CA GLN A 412 -5.45 -19.16 18.79
C GLN A 412 -6.56 -18.22 19.27
N ARG A 413 -6.22 -17.05 19.82
CA ARG A 413 -7.21 -16.03 20.19
C ARG A 413 -7.95 -15.48 18.97
N MET A 414 -7.24 -15.25 17.83
CA MET A 414 -7.87 -14.84 16.59
C MET A 414 -8.87 -15.89 16.09
N GLN A 415 -8.49 -17.16 16.11
CA GLN A 415 -9.36 -18.28 15.72
C GLN A 415 -10.60 -18.32 16.61
N GLN A 416 -10.43 -18.31 17.93
CA GLN A 416 -11.54 -18.29 18.87
C GLN A 416 -12.50 -17.13 18.60
N ARG A 417 -11.99 -15.92 18.37
CA ARG A 417 -12.84 -14.76 18.09
C ARG A 417 -13.62 -14.89 16.79
N LEU A 418 -13.02 -15.50 15.74
CA LEU A 418 -13.74 -15.81 14.49
C LEU A 418 -14.83 -16.85 14.72
N GLU A 419 -14.57 -17.89 15.50
CA GLU A 419 -15.57 -18.91 15.85
C GLU A 419 -16.76 -18.32 16.60
N GLU A 420 -16.52 -17.43 17.53
CA GLU A 420 -17.54 -16.75 18.33
C GLU A 420 -18.38 -15.75 17.52
N THR A 421 -17.85 -15.27 16.37
CA THR A 421 -18.48 -14.13 15.69
C THR A 421 -19.00 -14.44 14.29
N VAL A 422 -18.16 -14.93 13.38
CA VAL A 422 -18.48 -15.03 11.95
C VAL A 422 -18.23 -16.41 11.33
N MET A 423 -17.50 -17.31 12.01
CA MET A 423 -17.09 -18.60 11.47
C MET A 423 -17.27 -19.74 12.50
N PRO A 424 -18.49 -20.06 12.96
CA PRO A 424 -18.71 -21.12 13.94
C PRO A 424 -18.12 -22.46 13.47
N GLY A 425 -17.38 -23.16 14.35
CA GLY A 425 -16.70 -24.43 14.09
C GLY A 425 -15.52 -24.33 13.12
N LEU A 426 -14.86 -23.18 13.05
CA LEU A 426 -13.68 -22.96 12.20
C LEU A 426 -12.56 -23.95 12.50
N GLY A 427 -12.27 -24.23 13.77
CA GLY A 427 -11.16 -25.10 14.18
C GLY A 427 -11.24 -26.51 13.63
N GLU A 428 -12.46 -27.04 13.46
CA GLU A 428 -12.70 -28.37 12.90
C GLU A 428 -12.48 -28.45 11.38
N CYS A 429 -12.41 -27.30 10.71
CA CYS A 429 -12.42 -27.20 9.25
C CYS A 429 -11.08 -26.75 8.66
N ILE A 430 -10.14 -26.28 9.45
CA ILE A 430 -8.84 -25.82 8.96
C ILE A 430 -8.01 -27.01 8.49
N VAL A 431 -7.60 -26.98 7.21
CA VAL A 431 -6.78 -28.04 6.60
C VAL A 431 -5.37 -27.57 6.25
N THR A 432 -5.15 -26.27 6.18
CA THR A 432 -3.83 -25.68 5.98
C THR A 432 -3.76 -24.32 6.68
N SER A 433 -2.59 -23.97 7.20
CA SER A 433 -2.41 -22.76 8.00
C SER A 433 -0.98 -22.22 7.88
N ARG A 434 -0.88 -20.89 7.79
CA ARG A 434 0.40 -20.17 7.77
C ARG A 434 0.21 -18.79 8.39
N MET A 435 1.20 -18.30 9.14
CA MET A 435 1.14 -16.98 9.73
C MET A 435 2.40 -16.15 9.43
N LEU A 436 2.22 -14.87 9.26
CA LEU A 436 3.28 -13.86 9.23
C LEU A 436 3.09 -12.88 10.38
N THR A 437 4.20 -12.49 11.01
CA THR A 437 4.27 -11.55 12.13
C THR A 437 5.12 -10.33 11.74
N PRO A 438 5.18 -9.26 12.54
CA PRO A 438 6.08 -8.14 12.31
C PRO A 438 7.54 -8.54 12.11
N GLN A 439 7.97 -9.65 12.74
CA GLN A 439 9.29 -10.24 12.52
C GLN A 439 9.52 -10.60 11.04
N ASN A 440 8.52 -11.22 10.39
CA ASN A 440 8.62 -11.60 8.98
C ASN A 440 8.66 -10.38 8.05
N PHE A 441 7.93 -9.30 8.40
CA PHE A 441 8.02 -8.04 7.65
C PHE A 441 9.43 -7.42 7.72
N ARG A 442 10.09 -7.48 8.88
CA ARG A 442 11.48 -7.05 9.03
C ARG A 442 12.44 -7.93 8.24
N ASP A 443 12.35 -9.25 8.41
CA ASP A 443 13.39 -10.18 7.92
C ASP A 443 13.24 -10.44 6.42
N ARG A 444 12.00 -10.53 5.90
CA ARG A 444 11.74 -10.80 4.49
C ARG A 444 11.61 -9.55 3.63
N LEU A 445 10.98 -8.50 4.15
CA LEU A 445 10.69 -7.28 3.39
C LEU A 445 11.60 -6.10 3.77
N LEU A 446 12.53 -6.30 4.71
CA LEU A 446 13.47 -5.29 5.21
C LEU A 446 12.74 -4.03 5.74
N SER A 447 11.50 -4.22 6.21
CA SER A 447 10.73 -3.13 6.81
C SER A 447 11.28 -2.76 8.17
N VAL A 448 11.73 -1.54 8.33
CA VAL A 448 12.27 -1.06 9.61
C VAL A 448 11.22 -1.19 10.71
N ASN A 449 11.61 -1.72 11.86
CA ASN A 449 10.72 -2.07 12.99
C ASN A 449 9.58 -3.05 12.64
N GLY A 450 9.67 -3.79 11.54
CA GLY A 450 8.57 -4.66 11.11
C GLY A 450 7.28 -3.90 10.78
N ALA A 451 7.39 -2.61 10.48
CA ALA A 451 6.25 -1.77 10.12
C ALA A 451 5.63 -2.21 8.80
N ALA A 452 4.31 -2.44 8.79
CA ALA A 452 3.64 -2.97 7.61
C ALA A 452 3.54 -1.95 6.45
N PHE A 453 3.55 -0.64 6.76
CA PHE A 453 3.29 0.44 5.81
C PHE A 453 4.36 1.54 5.82
N SER A 454 5.58 1.28 6.33
CA SER A 454 6.66 2.25 6.49
C SER A 454 6.28 3.38 7.48
N LEU A 455 6.48 4.65 7.13
CA LEU A 455 6.20 5.81 8.00
C LEU A 455 4.69 6.05 8.17
N GLU A 456 4.25 6.33 9.40
CA GLU A 456 2.86 6.67 9.73
C GLU A 456 2.41 7.95 8.99
N PRO A 457 1.18 8.00 8.40
CA PRO A 457 0.69 9.14 7.63
C PRO A 457 0.17 10.28 8.52
N GLN A 458 1.03 10.83 9.37
CA GLN A 458 0.75 12.02 10.17
C GLN A 458 1.08 13.30 9.40
N LEU A 459 0.55 14.44 9.84
CA LEU A 459 0.72 15.73 9.16
C LEU A 459 2.19 16.05 8.89
N PHE A 460 3.06 15.96 9.91
CA PHE A 460 4.50 16.25 9.80
C PHE A 460 5.34 15.07 9.27
N GLN A 461 4.71 14.03 8.74
CA GLN A 461 5.31 12.92 8.01
C GLN A 461 4.62 12.67 6.67
N SER A 462 3.88 13.65 6.14
CA SER A 462 3.18 13.59 4.86
C SER A 462 3.63 14.72 3.94
N ALA A 463 3.39 14.60 2.64
CA ALA A 463 3.75 15.58 1.61
C ALA A 463 5.24 15.98 1.70
N TRP A 464 5.55 17.27 1.83
CA TRP A 464 6.93 17.79 1.92
C TRP A 464 7.73 17.29 3.13
N PHE A 465 7.08 16.89 4.21
CA PHE A 465 7.74 16.38 5.40
C PHE A 465 8.17 14.92 5.30
N ARG A 466 7.68 14.19 4.29
CA ARG A 466 8.05 12.81 3.98
C ARG A 466 9.34 12.80 3.15
N PRO A 467 10.13 11.70 3.12
CA PRO A 467 11.22 11.56 2.14
C PRO A 467 10.71 11.81 0.73
N HIS A 468 11.42 12.67 -0.01
CA HIS A 468 11.00 13.08 -1.33
C HIS A 468 11.27 11.97 -2.37
N ASN A 469 10.59 12.05 -3.52
CA ASN A 469 10.83 11.13 -4.63
C ASN A 469 12.18 11.36 -5.33
N ILE A 470 12.80 12.53 -5.14
CA ILE A 470 14.20 12.80 -5.42
C ILE A 470 14.96 12.72 -4.09
N SER A 471 16.03 11.95 -4.02
CA SER A 471 16.85 11.88 -2.82
C SER A 471 17.43 13.26 -2.48
N GLU A 472 17.30 13.67 -1.22
CA GLU A 472 17.91 14.88 -0.68
C GLU A 472 19.38 14.68 -0.26
N GLU A 473 19.90 13.46 -0.41
CA GLU A 473 21.25 13.09 0.03
C GLU A 473 22.20 12.82 -1.13
N VAL A 474 21.71 12.22 -2.21
CA VAL A 474 22.52 11.72 -3.32
C VAL A 474 21.84 12.05 -4.64
N GLU A 475 22.57 12.71 -5.55
CA GLU A 475 22.12 12.98 -6.89
C GLU A 475 21.96 11.68 -7.70
N GLY A 476 20.97 11.59 -8.59
CA GLY A 476 20.71 10.39 -9.40
C GLY A 476 20.07 9.24 -8.64
N LEU A 477 19.76 9.42 -7.34
CA LEU A 477 18.96 8.49 -6.55
C LEU A 477 17.54 9.02 -6.42
N PHE A 478 16.57 8.15 -6.71
CA PHE A 478 15.14 8.43 -6.62
C PHE A 478 14.46 7.41 -5.71
N LEU A 479 13.30 7.77 -5.15
CA LEU A 479 12.54 6.95 -4.21
C LEU A 479 11.10 6.79 -4.68
N VAL A 480 10.56 5.57 -4.58
CA VAL A 480 9.15 5.25 -4.81
C VAL A 480 8.63 4.34 -3.71
N GLY A 481 7.32 4.11 -3.66
CA GLY A 481 6.69 3.19 -2.73
C GLY A 481 6.17 3.85 -1.46
N ALA A 482 5.86 3.03 -0.44
CA ALA A 482 5.12 3.44 0.76
C ALA A 482 5.84 4.49 1.62
N GLY A 483 7.17 4.53 1.59
CA GLY A 483 7.98 5.43 2.44
C GLY A 483 8.11 6.85 1.93
N THR A 484 7.76 7.15 0.68
CA THR A 484 7.84 8.46 0.04
C THR A 484 6.46 9.02 -0.32
N HIS A 485 6.39 10.25 -0.86
CA HIS A 485 5.13 10.84 -1.31
C HIS A 485 4.56 10.08 -2.53
N PRO A 486 3.21 9.88 -2.60
CA PRO A 486 2.16 10.31 -1.66
C PRO A 486 2.00 9.42 -0.42
N GLY A 487 2.49 8.19 -0.40
CA GLY A 487 2.48 7.32 0.76
C GLY A 487 2.03 5.88 0.48
N ALA A 488 1.58 5.19 1.52
CA ALA A 488 1.15 3.80 1.47
C ALA A 488 -0.23 3.60 0.83
N GLY A 489 -0.59 2.34 0.56
CA GLY A 489 -1.77 1.91 -0.19
C GLY A 489 -1.48 1.74 -1.68
N VAL A 490 -2.23 0.87 -2.37
CA VAL A 490 -2.02 0.61 -3.81
C VAL A 490 -2.04 1.90 -4.63
N PRO A 491 -3.07 2.79 -4.48
CA PRO A 491 -3.08 4.07 -5.18
C PRO A 491 -1.85 4.93 -4.87
N GLY A 492 -1.45 5.00 -3.60
CA GLY A 492 -0.32 5.81 -3.16
C GLY A 492 1.02 5.33 -3.74
N VAL A 493 1.30 4.03 -3.66
CA VAL A 493 2.58 3.49 -4.14
C VAL A 493 2.69 3.53 -5.67
N VAL A 494 1.59 3.35 -6.40
CA VAL A 494 1.57 3.49 -7.87
C VAL A 494 1.71 4.97 -8.26
N SER A 495 1.03 5.88 -7.56
CA SER A 495 1.17 7.32 -7.78
C SER A 495 2.57 7.84 -7.46
N SER A 496 3.33 7.20 -6.54
CA SER A 496 4.72 7.59 -6.31
C SER A 496 5.59 7.44 -7.55
N ALA A 497 5.27 6.49 -8.44
CA ALA A 497 5.93 6.35 -9.74
C ALA A 497 5.46 7.42 -10.76
N ARG A 498 4.24 7.97 -10.64
CA ARG A 498 3.80 9.15 -11.42
C ARG A 498 4.57 10.40 -11.00
N VAL A 499 4.79 10.56 -9.69
CA VAL A 499 5.64 11.66 -9.18
C VAL A 499 7.07 11.51 -9.67
N LEU A 500 7.63 10.29 -9.64
CA LEU A 500 8.96 10.00 -10.18
C LEU A 500 9.08 10.43 -11.63
N ASP A 501 8.09 10.14 -12.45
CA ASP A 501 8.07 10.45 -13.88
C ASP A 501 8.23 11.95 -14.20
N GLN A 502 7.76 12.81 -13.29
CA GLN A 502 7.90 14.27 -13.40
C GLN A 502 9.29 14.79 -12.97
N VAL A 503 10.07 14.01 -12.25
CA VAL A 503 11.33 14.47 -11.63
C VAL A 503 12.58 13.75 -12.17
N VAL A 504 12.40 12.60 -12.81
CA VAL A 504 13.50 11.89 -13.48
C VAL A 504 13.89 12.67 -14.74
N PRO A 505 15.18 12.88 -15.00
CA PRO A 505 15.63 13.55 -16.21
C PRO A 505 15.24 12.78 -17.47
N ASP A 506 15.22 13.47 -18.61
CA ASP A 506 15.11 12.80 -19.91
C ASP A 506 16.42 12.00 -20.17
N PRO A 507 16.33 10.74 -20.65
CA PRO A 507 17.51 9.93 -20.95
C PRO A 507 18.49 10.64 -21.89
N ALA A 508 17.99 11.44 -22.85
CA ALA A 508 18.82 12.18 -23.78
C ALA A 508 19.61 13.34 -23.13
N MET A 509 19.13 13.84 -21.99
CA MET A 509 19.79 14.95 -21.26
C MET A 509 20.88 14.47 -20.29
N LEU A 510 20.94 13.18 -19.99
CA LEU A 510 21.97 12.63 -19.11
C LEU A 510 23.31 12.60 -19.86
N ARG A 511 24.34 13.25 -19.28
CA ARG A 511 25.72 13.11 -19.80
C ARG A 511 26.14 11.66 -19.66
N ALA A 512 26.87 11.13 -20.65
CA ALA A 512 27.42 9.80 -20.54
C ALA A 512 28.33 9.74 -19.30
N THR A 513 27.98 8.90 -18.33
CA THR A 513 28.94 8.52 -17.29
C THR A 513 30.12 7.89 -18.00
N ALA A 514 31.33 8.41 -17.81
CA ALA A 514 32.54 7.79 -18.32
C ALA A 514 32.57 6.34 -17.84
N ARG A 515 32.59 5.41 -18.79
CA ARG A 515 32.69 3.96 -18.51
C ARG A 515 34.08 3.59 -18.05
#